data_ab7068b6dbb9bc824db2a9f7d1884dd5
#
_entry.id   ab7068b6dbb9bc824db2a9f7d1884dd5
#
_cell.length_a   1.000
_cell.length_b   1.000
_cell.length_c   1.000
_cell.angle_alpha   90.00
_cell.angle_beta   90.00
_cell.angle_gamma   90.00
#
_symmetry.space_group_name_H-M   'P 1'
#
loop_
_entity.id
_entity.type
_entity.pdbx_description
1 polymer ?
#
loop_
_entity_poly.entity_id
_entity_poly.type
_entity_poly.pdbx_seq_one_letter_code
_entity_poly.pdbx_strand_id
1 'polypeptide(L)'
;MKKVAVVEDNPDNRELLRVILGDLYDVTDYSTGPAALGGIRQDKPDVILLDISLPGMDGLEILAKIRADTALREIPAIALTAHVLSGDREKYLAAGFNDYVTKPILDEKVLLDAIERWVLRSDESSAAKI
;
A
#
# COMPACT_ATOMS: atom_id res chain seq x y z
N MET A 1 13.17 -3.45 -11.28
CA MET A 1 11.80 -3.82 -10.88
C MET A 1 11.15 -2.66 -10.15
N LYS A 2 9.86 -2.54 -10.24
CA LYS A 2 9.12 -1.54 -9.49
C LYS A 2 9.18 -1.85 -8.00
N LYS A 3 9.14 -0.80 -7.18
CA LYS A 3 9.27 -0.90 -5.72
C LYS A 3 7.91 -0.92 -5.05
N VAL A 4 7.70 -1.90 -4.17
CA VAL A 4 6.48 -2.02 -3.35
C VAL A 4 6.86 -1.92 -1.88
N ALA A 5 6.25 -0.98 -1.18
CA ALA A 5 6.38 -0.89 0.28
C ALA A 5 5.20 -1.63 0.91
N VAL A 6 5.48 -2.49 1.87
CA VAL A 6 4.48 -3.25 2.61
C VAL A 6 4.51 -2.81 4.07
N VAL A 7 3.39 -2.34 4.59
CA VAL A 7 3.26 -1.96 6.00
C VAL A 7 2.29 -2.91 6.67
N GLU A 8 2.82 -3.84 7.43
CA GLU A 8 2.08 -4.94 8.05
C GLU A 8 2.80 -5.38 9.32
N ASP A 9 2.11 -5.40 10.45
CA ASP A 9 2.72 -5.75 11.74
C ASP A 9 2.88 -7.26 11.96
N ASN A 10 2.06 -8.08 11.31
CA ASN A 10 2.11 -9.54 11.48
C ASN A 10 3.23 -10.13 10.63
N PRO A 11 4.22 -10.82 11.23
CA PRO A 11 5.34 -11.37 10.48
C PRO A 11 4.93 -12.45 9.48
N ASP A 12 3.90 -13.22 9.75
CA ASP A 12 3.43 -14.24 8.81
C ASP A 12 2.81 -13.61 7.57
N ASN A 13 2.07 -12.52 7.75
CA ASN A 13 1.50 -11.78 6.63
C ASN A 13 2.58 -11.09 5.80
N ARG A 14 3.62 -10.54 6.44
CA ARG A 14 4.76 -9.97 5.71
C ARG A 14 5.46 -11.03 4.87
N GLU A 15 5.68 -12.21 5.45
CA GLU A 15 6.31 -13.33 4.74
C GLU A 15 5.48 -13.77 3.53
N LEU A 16 4.17 -13.91 3.71
CA LEU A 16 3.26 -14.27 2.63
C LEU A 16 3.34 -13.25 1.48
N LEU A 17 3.32 -11.98 1.80
CA LEU A 17 3.40 -10.92 0.79
C LEU A 17 4.74 -10.94 0.06
N ARG A 18 5.85 -11.20 0.78
CA ARG A 18 7.16 -11.36 0.14
C ARG A 18 7.19 -12.53 -0.82
N VAL A 19 6.56 -13.65 -0.45
CA VAL A 19 6.49 -14.83 -1.33
C VAL A 19 5.69 -14.50 -2.60
N ILE A 20 4.55 -13.85 -2.45
CA ILE A 20 3.69 -13.51 -3.58
C ILE A 20 4.37 -12.51 -4.52
N LEU A 21 5.03 -11.51 -3.97
CA LEU A 21 5.51 -10.35 -4.73
C LEU A 21 6.99 -10.41 -5.12
N GLY A 22 7.79 -11.22 -4.41
CA GLY A 22 9.25 -11.12 -4.46
C GLY A 22 9.90 -11.37 -5.81
N ASP A 23 9.25 -12.13 -6.70
CA ASP A 23 9.76 -12.39 -8.04
C ASP A 23 9.35 -11.31 -9.05
N LEU A 24 8.37 -10.48 -8.70
CA LEU A 24 7.80 -9.49 -9.61
C LEU A 24 8.15 -8.05 -9.24
N TYR A 25 8.43 -7.81 -7.97
CA TYR A 25 8.66 -6.47 -7.44
C TYR A 25 9.81 -6.46 -6.46
N ASP A 26 10.41 -5.28 -6.29
CA ASP A 26 11.39 -5.03 -5.24
C ASP A 26 10.62 -4.64 -3.97
N VAL A 27 10.53 -5.56 -3.01
CA VAL A 27 9.68 -5.40 -1.82
C VAL A 27 10.48 -4.97 -0.62
N THR A 28 10.04 -3.89 0.03
CA THR A 28 10.54 -3.48 1.35
C THR A 28 9.38 -3.51 2.32
N ASP A 29 9.55 -4.16 3.47
CA ASP A 29 8.48 -4.25 4.46
C ASP A 29 8.80 -3.48 5.74
N TYR A 30 7.75 -3.04 6.41
CA TYR A 30 7.81 -2.30 7.66
C TYR A 30 6.78 -2.87 8.62
N SER A 31 7.16 -2.99 9.88
CA SER A 31 6.28 -3.56 10.92
C SER A 31 5.51 -2.50 11.72
N THR A 32 5.90 -1.23 11.61
CA THR A 32 5.27 -0.13 12.35
C THR A 32 5.06 1.08 11.47
N GLY A 33 4.13 1.96 11.88
CA GLY A 33 3.86 3.21 11.18
C GLY A 33 5.06 4.15 11.12
N PRO A 34 5.71 4.45 12.26
CA PRO A 34 6.87 5.34 12.23
C PRO A 34 8.02 4.84 11.35
N ALA A 35 8.32 3.53 11.40
CA ALA A 35 9.35 2.94 10.54
C ALA A 35 8.97 3.08 9.06
N ALA A 36 7.70 2.83 8.73
CA ALA A 36 7.20 2.96 7.37
C ALA A 36 7.32 4.39 6.86
N LEU A 37 6.92 5.37 7.64
CA LEU A 37 6.98 6.77 7.22
C LEU A 37 8.40 7.21 6.88
N GLY A 38 9.37 6.85 7.73
CA GLY A 38 10.77 7.17 7.49
C GLY A 38 11.32 6.48 6.25
N GLY A 39 11.03 5.17 6.12
CA GLY A 39 11.52 4.38 4.99
C GLY A 39 10.88 4.77 3.66
N ILE A 40 9.59 5.03 3.64
CA ILE A 40 8.87 5.43 2.43
C ILE A 40 9.35 6.78 1.94
N ARG A 41 9.58 7.72 2.86
CA ARG A 41 10.10 9.05 2.50
C ARG A 41 11.47 8.94 1.82
N GLN A 42 12.32 8.05 2.32
CA GLN A 42 13.67 7.85 1.79
C GLN A 42 13.65 7.06 0.48
N ASP A 43 12.86 6.01 0.40
CA ASP A 43 12.87 5.05 -0.71
C ASP A 43 11.97 5.44 -1.88
N LYS A 44 10.88 6.13 -1.60
CA LYS A 44 9.87 6.57 -2.60
C LYS A 44 9.40 5.41 -3.48
N PRO A 45 8.65 4.45 -2.90
CA PRO A 45 8.18 3.29 -3.64
C PRO A 45 7.17 3.69 -4.73
N ASP A 46 6.93 2.77 -5.65
CA ASP A 46 5.95 2.98 -6.73
C ASP A 46 4.52 2.71 -6.27
N VAL A 47 4.34 1.87 -5.25
CA VAL A 47 3.04 1.58 -4.64
C VAL A 47 3.24 1.19 -3.18
N ILE A 48 2.24 1.47 -2.34
CA ILE A 48 2.25 1.14 -0.92
C ILE A 48 1.09 0.20 -0.62
N LEU A 49 1.38 -0.92 0.03
CA LEU A 49 0.36 -1.80 0.62
C LEU A 49 0.33 -1.49 2.11
N LEU A 50 -0.80 -1.06 2.61
CA LEU A 50 -0.91 -0.52 3.95
C LEU A 50 -2.04 -1.18 4.72
N ASP A 51 -1.68 -1.94 5.77
CA ASP A 51 -2.67 -2.54 6.67
C ASP A 51 -3.40 -1.43 7.44
N ILE A 52 -4.72 -1.54 7.49
CA ILE A 52 -5.57 -0.59 8.22
C ILE A 52 -5.42 -0.78 9.73
N SER A 53 -5.26 -2.03 10.19
CA SER A 53 -5.33 -2.39 11.61
C SER A 53 -3.94 -2.56 12.22
N LEU A 54 -3.16 -1.47 12.25
CA LEU A 54 -1.84 -1.48 12.88
C LEU A 54 -1.94 -0.98 14.32
N PRO A 55 -1.17 -1.57 15.25
CA PRO A 55 -1.14 -1.08 16.63
C PRO A 55 -0.41 0.26 16.72
N GLY A 56 -0.89 1.12 17.60
CA GLY A 56 -0.30 2.42 17.86
C GLY A 56 -0.66 3.49 16.85
N MET A 57 -0.24 3.34 15.61
CA MET A 57 -0.58 4.25 14.52
C MET A 57 -1.26 3.44 13.43
N ASP A 58 -2.56 3.63 13.21
CA ASP A 58 -3.30 2.85 12.24
C ASP A 58 -3.03 3.28 10.80
N GLY A 59 -3.53 2.48 9.84
CA GLY A 59 -3.30 2.73 8.43
C GLY A 59 -3.85 4.06 7.93
N LEU A 60 -4.97 4.52 8.50
CA LEU A 60 -5.55 5.81 8.11
C LEU A 60 -4.67 6.97 8.54
N GLU A 61 -4.08 6.91 9.73
CA GLU A 61 -3.15 7.93 10.22
C GLU A 61 -1.88 7.99 9.37
N ILE A 62 -1.34 6.82 9.03
CA ILE A 62 -0.15 6.72 8.18
C ILE A 62 -0.43 7.34 6.82
N LEU A 63 -1.57 7.00 6.22
CA LEU A 63 -1.96 7.53 4.92
C LEU A 63 -2.12 9.04 4.96
N ALA A 64 -2.74 9.58 6.02
CA ALA A 64 -2.91 11.03 6.17
C ALA A 64 -1.56 11.75 6.14
N LYS A 65 -0.55 11.18 6.80
CA LYS A 65 0.81 11.75 6.80
C LYS A 65 1.47 11.65 5.43
N ILE A 66 1.26 10.56 4.71
CA ILE A 66 1.77 10.39 3.34
C ILE A 66 1.13 11.43 2.41
N ARG A 67 -0.18 11.61 2.50
CA ARG A 67 -0.91 12.57 1.65
C ARG A 67 -0.58 14.03 1.97
N ALA A 68 -0.14 14.31 3.20
CA ALA A 68 0.29 15.64 3.60
C ALA A 68 1.72 15.98 3.13
N ASP A 69 2.51 14.97 2.75
CA ASP A 69 3.88 15.15 2.29
C ASP A 69 3.89 15.35 0.77
N THR A 70 4.33 16.52 0.32
CA THR A 70 4.33 16.86 -1.12
C THR A 70 5.17 15.91 -1.96
N ALA A 71 6.20 15.27 -1.38
CA ALA A 71 7.04 14.32 -2.10
C ALA A 71 6.39 12.94 -2.24
N LEU A 72 5.40 12.62 -1.41
CA LEU A 72 4.83 11.27 -1.30
C LEU A 72 3.34 11.19 -1.68
N ARG A 73 2.66 12.31 -1.70
CA ARG A 73 1.18 12.33 -1.80
C ARG A 73 0.61 11.72 -3.06
N GLU A 74 1.39 11.53 -4.10
CA GLU A 74 0.91 10.94 -5.34
C GLU A 74 1.20 9.44 -5.46
N ILE A 75 1.92 8.86 -4.48
CA ILE A 75 2.21 7.42 -4.50
C ILE A 75 0.90 6.66 -4.25
N PRO A 76 0.52 5.72 -5.15
CA PRO A 76 -0.67 4.92 -4.93
C PRO A 76 -0.59 4.10 -3.65
N ALA A 77 -1.67 4.08 -2.89
CA ALA A 77 -1.77 3.30 -1.66
C ALA A 77 -2.97 2.36 -1.74
N ILE A 78 -2.73 1.10 -1.45
CA ILE A 78 -3.75 0.05 -1.44
C ILE A 78 -3.97 -0.39 0.01
N ALA A 79 -5.18 -0.29 0.50
CA ALA A 79 -5.51 -0.71 1.86
C ALA A 79 -5.59 -2.24 1.93
N LEU A 80 -4.98 -2.81 2.96
CA LEU A 80 -5.16 -4.22 3.32
C LEU A 80 -6.11 -4.24 4.52
N THR A 81 -7.27 -4.86 4.37
CA THR A 81 -8.30 -4.81 5.41
C THR A 81 -9.02 -6.16 5.58
N ALA A 82 -9.25 -6.55 6.83
CA ALA A 82 -10.06 -7.71 7.15
C ALA A 82 -11.56 -7.38 7.16
N HIS A 83 -11.90 -6.09 7.09
CA HIS A 83 -13.27 -5.62 7.24
C HIS A 83 -13.70 -4.86 5.99
N VAL A 84 -14.55 -5.51 5.18
CA VAL A 84 -15.18 -4.85 4.02
C VAL A 84 -16.69 -4.94 4.23
N LEU A 85 -17.22 -3.97 4.96
CA LEU A 85 -18.64 -3.81 5.14
C LEU A 85 -19.17 -2.78 4.13
N SER A 86 -20.49 -2.73 4.01
CA SER A 86 -21.13 -1.72 3.16
C SER A 86 -20.68 -0.32 3.58
N GLY A 87 -20.17 0.46 2.65
CA GLY A 87 -19.68 1.81 2.92
C GLY A 87 -18.20 1.91 3.25
N ASP A 88 -17.51 0.81 3.56
CA ASP A 88 -16.08 0.86 3.88
C ASP A 88 -15.23 1.26 2.69
N ARG A 89 -15.62 0.84 1.49
CA ARG A 89 -14.92 1.24 0.28
C ARG A 89 -14.88 2.76 0.12
N GLU A 90 -16.03 3.40 0.28
CA GLU A 90 -16.13 4.86 0.19
C GLU A 90 -15.31 5.54 1.28
N LYS A 91 -15.29 4.98 2.48
CA LYS A 91 -14.50 5.47 3.60
C LYS A 91 -13.01 5.45 3.27
N TYR A 92 -12.51 4.34 2.72
CA TYR A 92 -11.10 4.21 2.38
C TYR A 92 -10.71 5.14 1.22
N LEU A 93 -11.55 5.22 0.19
CA LEU A 93 -11.30 6.12 -0.92
C LEU A 93 -11.32 7.58 -0.48
N ALA A 94 -12.27 7.95 0.39
CA ALA A 94 -12.34 9.31 0.93
C ALA A 94 -11.12 9.67 1.79
N ALA A 95 -10.52 8.67 2.46
CA ALA A 95 -9.31 8.87 3.25
C ALA A 95 -8.06 9.05 2.40
N GLY A 96 -8.12 8.72 1.11
CA GLY A 96 -7.00 8.88 0.19
C GLY A 96 -6.37 7.59 -0.34
N PHE A 97 -6.95 6.42 -0.01
CA PHE A 97 -6.54 5.16 -0.61
C PHE A 97 -7.01 5.08 -2.06
N ASN A 98 -6.20 4.45 -2.89
CA ASN A 98 -6.54 4.28 -4.31
C ASN A 98 -7.34 3.00 -4.56
N ASP A 99 -7.18 2.00 -3.67
CA ASP A 99 -7.84 0.71 -3.80
C ASP A 99 -7.80 -0.01 -2.47
N TYR A 100 -8.41 -1.19 -2.40
CA TYR A 100 -8.31 -2.04 -1.21
C TYR A 100 -8.29 -3.52 -1.61
N VAL A 101 -7.67 -4.34 -0.76
CA VAL A 101 -7.65 -5.80 -0.90
C VAL A 101 -8.01 -6.40 0.45
N THR A 102 -8.90 -7.39 0.45
CA THR A 102 -9.37 -8.03 1.67
C THR A 102 -8.38 -9.05 2.21
N LYS A 103 -8.25 -9.13 3.53
CA LYS A 103 -7.47 -10.17 4.22
C LYS A 103 -8.43 -11.23 4.80
N PRO A 104 -8.02 -12.49 4.88
CA PRO A 104 -6.77 -13.05 4.37
C PRO A 104 -6.74 -13.05 2.84
N ILE A 105 -5.54 -13.03 2.27
CA ILE A 105 -5.38 -13.02 0.81
C ILE A 105 -5.55 -14.47 0.33
N LEU A 106 -6.74 -14.78 -0.16
CA LEU A 106 -7.07 -16.13 -0.63
C LEU A 106 -6.81 -16.33 -2.10
N ASP A 107 -6.74 -15.24 -2.87
CA ASP A 107 -6.48 -15.25 -4.30
C ASP A 107 -5.37 -14.22 -4.59
N GLU A 108 -4.19 -14.72 -4.88
CA GLU A 108 -3.02 -13.88 -5.20
C GLU A 108 -3.29 -12.96 -6.38
N LYS A 109 -4.09 -13.42 -7.34
CA LYS A 109 -4.38 -12.66 -8.55
C LYS A 109 -5.07 -11.34 -8.24
N VAL A 110 -5.96 -11.32 -7.25
CA VAL A 110 -6.66 -10.10 -6.85
C VAL A 110 -5.65 -9.04 -6.39
N LEU A 111 -4.69 -9.44 -5.58
CA LEU A 111 -3.64 -8.55 -5.10
C LEU A 111 -2.72 -8.10 -6.24
N LEU A 112 -2.26 -9.03 -7.05
CA LEU A 112 -1.34 -8.74 -8.16
C LEU A 112 -1.98 -7.83 -9.19
N ASP A 113 -3.26 -8.05 -9.52
CA ASP A 113 -4.00 -7.21 -10.47
C ASP A 113 -4.16 -5.78 -9.93
N ALA A 114 -4.43 -5.64 -8.64
CA ALA A 114 -4.56 -4.32 -8.02
C ALA A 114 -3.24 -3.55 -8.07
N ILE A 115 -2.14 -4.20 -7.71
CA ILE A 115 -0.81 -3.57 -7.74
C ILE A 115 -0.46 -3.16 -9.16
N GLU A 116 -0.61 -4.05 -10.12
CA GLU A 116 -0.29 -3.79 -11.52
C GLU A 116 -1.09 -2.61 -12.07
N ARG A 117 -2.39 -2.57 -11.77
CA ARG A 117 -3.27 -1.48 -12.20
C ARG A 117 -2.73 -0.11 -11.75
N TRP A 118 -2.33 0.00 -10.50
CA TRP A 118 -1.91 1.29 -9.94
C TRP A 118 -0.48 1.65 -10.30
N VAL A 119 0.40 0.68 -10.47
CA VAL A 119 1.74 0.91 -10.99
C VAL A 119 1.67 1.45 -12.42
N LEU A 120 0.84 0.85 -13.28
CA LEU A 120 0.66 1.30 -14.66
C LEU A 120 0.05 2.71 -14.73
N ARG A 121 -0.94 3.00 -13.88
CA ARG A 121 -1.54 4.33 -13.83
C ARG A 121 -0.55 5.39 -13.39
N SER A 122 0.31 5.08 -12.45
CA SER A 122 1.37 5.98 -12.00
C SER A 122 2.33 6.29 -13.16
N ASP A 123 2.72 5.29 -13.93
CA ASP A 123 3.59 5.48 -15.10
C ASP A 123 2.91 6.33 -16.17
N GLU A 124 1.64 6.08 -16.46
CA GLU A 124 0.85 6.87 -17.42
C GLU A 124 0.75 8.33 -16.98
N SER A 125 0.48 8.56 -15.69
CA SER A 125 0.40 9.91 -15.13
C SER A 125 1.74 10.63 -15.25
N SER A 126 2.85 9.95 -15.00
CA SER A 126 4.19 10.51 -15.17
C SER A 126 4.47 10.84 -16.62
N ALA A 127 4.10 9.96 -17.55
CA ALA A 127 4.28 10.19 -18.98
C ALA A 127 3.43 11.37 -19.45
N ALA A 128 2.23 11.54 -18.93
CA ALA A 128 1.33 12.64 -19.32
C ALA A 128 1.84 14.01 -18.86
N LYS A 129 2.73 14.06 -17.89
CA LYS A 129 3.29 15.31 -17.38
C LYS A 129 4.50 15.81 -18.17
N ILE A 130 4.97 15.02 -19.09
CA ILE A 130 6.06 15.40 -19.99
C ILE A 130 5.51 16.13 -21.24
#